data_7c861c7c08cfa1e7bd9f8afce068436d
#
_entry.id   7c861c7c08cfa1e7bd9f8afce068436d
#
_cell.length_a   1.000
_cell.length_b   1.000
_cell.length_c   1.000
_cell.angle_alpha   90.00
_cell.angle_beta   90.00
_cell.angle_gamma   90.00
#
_symmetry.space_group_name_H-M   'P 1'
#
loop_
_entity.id
_entity.type
_entity.pdbx_description
1 polymer ?
#
loop_
_entity_poly.entity_id
_entity_poly.type
_entity_poly.pdbx_seq_one_letter_code
_entity_poly.pdbx_strand_id
1 'polypeptide(L)'
;MIEKKKKYKLTDFRYQLPKKYIAQKPKPKRDSAKMMVLNREDRSIKHSKFSKIIDHFQKNDLLIMNNTKVFPAKLYATKDRTDAKVEIFLLRELGDRLWEVLVKPARKVRIGNKLILSKDLFCDVIDNTVSGGRVV
;
A
#
# COMPACT_ATOMS: atom_id res chain seq x y z
N MET A 1 -35.34 14.73 14.11
CA MET A 1 -34.87 13.51 14.78
C MET A 1 -33.43 13.26 14.35
N ILE A 2 -32.47 13.30 15.28
CA ILE A 2 -31.06 12.98 14.99
C ILE A 2 -30.96 11.46 14.96
N GLU A 3 -30.79 10.87 13.77
CA GLU A 3 -30.50 9.43 13.65
C GLU A 3 -29.29 9.09 14.51
N LYS A 4 -29.48 8.23 15.50
CA LYS A 4 -28.37 7.69 16.30
C LYS A 4 -27.42 6.95 15.36
N LYS A 5 -26.24 7.52 15.06
CA LYS A 5 -25.18 6.86 14.30
C LYS A 5 -24.89 5.50 14.94
N LYS A 6 -25.17 4.42 14.23
CA LYS A 6 -24.90 3.05 14.68
C LYS A 6 -23.38 2.94 14.95
N LYS A 7 -23.01 2.66 16.21
CA LYS A 7 -21.60 2.41 16.57
C LYS A 7 -21.24 1.00 16.12
N TYR A 8 -20.35 0.90 15.14
CA TYR A 8 -19.79 -0.38 14.70
C TYR A 8 -18.61 -0.77 15.59
N LYS A 9 -18.48 -2.08 15.85
CA LYS A 9 -17.31 -2.68 16.51
C LYS A 9 -16.47 -3.37 15.45
N LEU A 10 -15.16 -3.49 15.68
CA LEU A 10 -14.26 -4.22 14.79
C LEU A 10 -14.71 -5.67 14.55
N THR A 11 -15.33 -6.29 15.57
CA THR A 11 -15.88 -7.63 15.50
C THR A 11 -17.02 -7.79 14.49
N ASP A 12 -17.76 -6.72 14.18
CA ASP A 12 -18.88 -6.74 13.23
C ASP A 12 -18.39 -6.97 11.78
N PHE A 13 -17.09 -6.75 11.54
CA PHE A 13 -16.43 -6.94 10.25
C PHE A 13 -15.58 -8.22 10.20
N ARG A 14 -15.62 -9.05 11.25
CA ARG A 14 -14.80 -10.25 11.32
C ARG A 14 -15.47 -11.39 10.56
N TYR A 15 -14.76 -11.94 9.59
CA TYR A 15 -15.22 -13.11 8.82
C TYR A 15 -14.01 -13.98 8.42
N GLN A 16 -14.28 -15.23 8.06
CA GLN A 16 -13.25 -16.11 7.53
C GLN A 16 -13.10 -15.87 6.03
N LEU A 17 -11.90 -15.44 5.62
CA LEU A 17 -11.54 -15.28 4.20
C LEU A 17 -10.58 -16.40 3.78
N PRO A 18 -11.07 -17.44 3.06
CA PRO A 18 -10.20 -18.48 2.53
C PRO A 18 -9.18 -17.90 1.53
N LYS A 19 -7.91 -18.30 1.64
CA LYS A 19 -6.81 -17.81 0.78
C LYS A 19 -7.09 -17.93 -0.72
N LYS A 20 -7.86 -18.94 -1.14
CA LYS A 20 -8.25 -19.16 -2.55
C LYS A 20 -9.04 -18.01 -3.17
N TYR A 21 -9.69 -17.17 -2.35
CA TYR A 21 -10.45 -16.01 -2.84
C TYR A 21 -9.59 -14.75 -2.96
N ILE A 22 -8.34 -14.78 -2.51
CA ILE A 22 -7.41 -13.66 -2.64
C ILE A 22 -6.64 -13.83 -3.96
N ALA A 23 -6.92 -12.96 -4.92
CA ALA A 23 -6.24 -12.99 -6.22
C ALA A 23 -4.74 -12.71 -6.04
N GLN A 24 -3.89 -13.56 -6.62
CA GLN A 24 -2.42 -13.44 -6.57
C GLN A 24 -1.85 -12.75 -7.81
N LYS A 25 -2.62 -12.67 -8.88
CA LYS A 25 -2.23 -12.05 -10.15
C LYS A 25 -3.36 -11.17 -10.68
N PRO A 26 -3.06 -10.04 -11.31
CA PRO A 26 -4.06 -9.25 -12.00
C PRO A 26 -4.63 -10.00 -13.21
N LYS A 27 -5.81 -9.61 -13.66
CA LYS A 27 -6.35 -10.10 -14.93
C LYS A 27 -5.51 -9.60 -16.09
N PRO A 28 -5.21 -10.44 -17.13
CA PRO A 28 -4.47 -10.02 -18.32
C PRO A 28 -5.13 -8.80 -18.99
N LYS A 29 -6.43 -8.85 -19.15
CA LYS A 29 -7.24 -7.72 -19.60
C LYS A 29 -7.87 -7.07 -18.37
N ARG A 30 -7.43 -5.86 -18.00
CA ARG A 30 -7.78 -5.19 -16.73
C ARG A 30 -9.27 -4.96 -16.58
N ASP A 31 -9.96 -4.56 -17.65
CA ASP A 31 -11.40 -4.29 -17.67
C ASP A 31 -12.28 -5.56 -17.57
N SER A 32 -11.67 -6.75 -17.72
CA SER A 32 -12.35 -8.04 -17.51
C SER A 32 -12.44 -8.45 -16.05
N ALA A 33 -11.92 -7.62 -15.12
CA ALA A 33 -12.04 -7.85 -13.68
C ALA A 33 -13.52 -7.91 -13.26
N LYS A 34 -13.81 -8.72 -12.24
CA LYS A 34 -15.15 -8.76 -11.65
C LYS A 34 -15.46 -7.45 -10.95
N MET A 35 -16.68 -6.99 -11.11
CA MET A 35 -17.23 -5.80 -10.45
C MET A 35 -18.44 -6.19 -9.63
N MET A 36 -18.53 -5.68 -8.42
CA MET A 36 -19.71 -5.80 -7.56
C MET A 36 -20.43 -4.46 -7.53
N VAL A 37 -21.71 -4.46 -7.84
CA VAL A 37 -22.58 -3.29 -7.79
C VAL A 37 -23.50 -3.42 -6.59
N LEU A 38 -23.43 -2.47 -5.68
CA LEU A 38 -24.25 -2.40 -4.47
C LEU A 38 -25.25 -1.26 -4.63
N ASN A 39 -26.52 -1.57 -4.57
CA ASN A 39 -27.55 -0.55 -4.47
C ASN A 39 -27.91 -0.35 -2.97
N ARG A 40 -27.78 0.88 -2.48
CA ARG A 40 -28.04 1.20 -1.07
C ARG A 40 -29.51 1.31 -0.75
N GLU A 41 -30.35 1.64 -1.72
CA GLU A 41 -31.79 1.82 -1.50
C GLU A 41 -32.49 0.48 -1.28
N ASP A 42 -32.34 -0.43 -2.23
CA ASP A 42 -32.95 -1.76 -2.20
C ASP A 42 -32.03 -2.84 -1.56
N ARG A 43 -30.79 -2.47 -1.20
CA ARG A 43 -29.76 -3.36 -0.65
C ARG A 43 -29.39 -4.53 -1.57
N SER A 44 -29.65 -4.40 -2.86
CA SER A 44 -29.30 -5.45 -3.80
C SER A 44 -27.82 -5.50 -4.12
N ILE A 45 -27.33 -6.69 -4.44
CA ILE A 45 -25.96 -6.96 -4.86
C ILE A 45 -26.02 -7.61 -6.23
N LYS A 46 -25.38 -6.97 -7.22
CA LYS A 46 -25.27 -7.51 -8.58
C LYS A 46 -23.81 -7.75 -8.92
N HIS A 47 -23.51 -8.85 -9.61
CA HIS A 47 -22.16 -9.16 -10.09
C HIS A 47 -22.07 -8.85 -11.58
N SER A 48 -21.01 -8.14 -11.98
CA SER A 48 -20.76 -7.70 -13.34
C SER A 48 -19.26 -7.77 -13.66
N LYS A 49 -18.86 -7.23 -14.82
CA LYS A 49 -17.48 -7.00 -15.22
C LYS A 49 -17.18 -5.51 -15.16
N PHE A 50 -15.93 -5.15 -14.87
CA PHE A 50 -15.52 -3.74 -14.77
C PHE A 50 -15.72 -2.98 -16.10
N SER A 51 -15.64 -3.65 -17.25
CA SER A 51 -15.95 -3.05 -18.56
C SER A 51 -17.36 -2.45 -18.66
N LYS A 52 -18.27 -2.84 -17.74
CA LYS A 52 -19.64 -2.31 -17.66
C LYS A 52 -19.79 -1.12 -16.74
N ILE A 53 -18.68 -0.58 -16.20
CA ILE A 53 -18.74 0.55 -15.26
C ILE A 53 -19.36 1.79 -15.91
N ILE A 54 -19.16 1.98 -17.21
CA ILE A 54 -19.71 3.11 -17.95
C ILE A 54 -21.25 3.13 -17.96
N ASP A 55 -21.89 1.95 -17.84
CA ASP A 55 -23.35 1.85 -17.80
C ASP A 55 -23.95 2.47 -16.51
N HIS A 56 -23.10 2.78 -15.53
CA HIS A 56 -23.45 3.37 -14.24
C HIS A 56 -23.23 4.87 -14.17
N PHE A 57 -22.63 5.49 -15.20
CA PHE A 57 -22.42 6.94 -15.24
C PHE A 57 -23.58 7.66 -15.91
N GLN A 58 -23.88 8.82 -15.39
CA GLN A 58 -24.89 9.74 -15.94
C GLN A 58 -24.24 11.05 -16.39
N LYS A 59 -24.96 11.80 -17.21
CA LYS A 59 -24.54 13.16 -17.58
C LYS A 59 -24.35 13.99 -16.30
N ASN A 60 -23.24 14.70 -16.22
CA ASN A 60 -22.79 15.52 -15.08
C ASN A 60 -22.18 14.76 -13.90
N ASP A 61 -21.97 13.45 -13.99
CA ASP A 61 -21.14 12.76 -13.00
C ASP A 61 -19.69 13.22 -13.10
N LEU A 62 -19.04 13.34 -11.94
CA LEU A 62 -17.61 13.65 -11.85
C LEU A 62 -16.84 12.40 -11.44
N LEU A 63 -15.97 11.90 -12.31
CA LEU A 63 -15.09 10.79 -12.01
C LEU A 63 -13.73 11.29 -11.48
N ILE A 64 -13.47 11.04 -10.21
CA ILE A 64 -12.20 11.36 -9.56
C ILE A 64 -11.34 10.12 -9.53
N MET A 65 -10.14 10.20 -10.11
CA MET A 65 -9.18 9.08 -10.17
C MET A 65 -7.84 9.48 -9.57
N ASN A 66 -7.15 8.49 -9.01
CA ASN A 66 -5.77 8.67 -8.59
C ASN A 66 -4.85 8.55 -9.81
N ASN A 67 -4.06 9.58 -10.07
CA ASN A 67 -3.03 9.60 -11.11
C ASN A 67 -1.60 9.53 -10.56
N THR A 68 -1.45 9.19 -9.27
CA THR A 68 -0.13 9.06 -8.63
C THR A 68 0.69 7.99 -9.33
N LYS A 69 1.90 8.33 -9.75
CA LYS A 69 2.87 7.40 -10.32
C LYS A 69 3.43 6.52 -9.22
N VAL A 70 3.17 5.22 -9.31
CA VAL A 70 3.74 4.23 -8.39
C VAL A 70 5.16 3.87 -8.85
N PHE A 71 6.11 3.89 -7.93
CA PHE A 71 7.48 3.42 -8.14
C PHE A 71 7.81 2.25 -7.19
N PRO A 72 8.82 1.42 -7.50
CA PRO A 72 9.25 0.31 -6.64
C PRO A 72 9.86 0.85 -5.34
N ALA A 73 9.04 1.07 -4.32
CA ALA A 73 9.46 1.65 -3.05
C ALA A 73 10.11 0.63 -2.09
N LYS A 74 9.99 -0.67 -2.37
CA LYS A 74 10.55 -1.73 -1.54
C LYS A 74 11.89 -2.18 -2.09
N LEU A 75 12.94 -1.96 -1.33
CA LEU A 75 14.31 -2.27 -1.68
C LEU A 75 14.88 -3.32 -0.72
N TYR A 76 15.89 -4.04 -1.17
CA TYR A 76 16.62 -5.01 -0.38
C TYR A 76 18.08 -4.62 -0.32
N ALA A 77 18.63 -4.65 0.89
CA ALA A 77 20.03 -4.31 1.14
C ALA A 77 20.69 -5.35 2.04
N THR A 78 21.99 -5.36 2.08
CA THR A 78 22.80 -6.03 3.08
C THR A 78 23.46 -4.98 3.97
N LYS A 79 23.52 -5.30 5.26
CA LYS A 79 24.20 -4.43 6.21
C LYS A 79 25.71 -4.63 6.08
N ASP A 80 26.45 -3.54 5.94
CA ASP A 80 27.91 -3.57 6.00
C ASP A 80 28.40 -4.28 7.27
N ARG A 81 29.54 -4.99 7.17
CA ARG A 81 30.21 -5.76 8.22
C ARG A 81 29.52 -7.03 8.72
N THR A 82 28.22 -7.22 8.49
CA THR A 82 27.50 -8.38 9.06
C THR A 82 26.71 -9.18 8.02
N ASP A 83 26.63 -8.71 6.78
CA ASP A 83 25.85 -9.29 5.67
C ASP A 83 24.36 -9.57 6.01
N ALA A 84 23.88 -8.97 7.09
CA ALA A 84 22.50 -9.12 7.51
C ALA A 84 21.56 -8.49 6.47
N LYS A 85 20.62 -9.27 5.97
CA LYS A 85 19.59 -8.80 5.01
C LYS A 85 18.66 -7.81 5.68
N VAL A 86 18.39 -6.70 4.98
CA VAL A 86 17.52 -5.62 5.41
C VAL A 86 16.54 -5.30 4.28
N GLU A 87 15.27 -5.21 4.60
CA GLU A 87 14.27 -4.60 3.73
C GLU A 87 14.20 -3.10 4.06
N ILE A 88 14.21 -2.26 3.04
CA ILE A 88 14.02 -0.81 3.11
C ILE A 88 12.76 -0.46 2.36
N PHE A 89 11.86 0.28 2.97
CA PHE A 89 10.65 0.78 2.31
C PHE A 89 10.66 2.30 2.31
N LEU A 90 10.79 2.88 1.12
CA LEU A 90 10.81 4.33 0.92
C LEU A 90 9.44 4.93 1.23
N LEU A 91 9.36 5.91 2.11
CA LEU A 91 8.12 6.61 2.48
C LEU A 91 8.00 7.94 1.74
N ARG A 92 9.00 8.80 1.91
CA ARG A 92 9.06 10.11 1.25
C ARG A 92 10.49 10.61 1.15
N GLU A 93 10.74 11.40 0.12
CA GLU A 93 11.96 12.16 -0.03
C GLU A 93 11.89 13.43 0.84
N LEU A 94 12.96 13.69 1.59
CA LEU A 94 13.08 14.85 2.46
C LEU A 94 13.89 15.98 1.80
N GLY A 95 14.45 15.73 0.61
CA GLY A 95 15.35 16.59 -0.13
C GLY A 95 16.81 16.14 -0.04
N ASP A 96 17.67 16.64 -0.93
CA ASP A 96 19.12 16.41 -0.94
C ASP A 96 19.57 14.95 -0.80
N ARG A 97 18.87 14.04 -1.47
CA ARG A 97 19.08 12.58 -1.41
C ARG A 97 18.74 11.97 -0.04
N LEU A 98 18.05 12.67 0.82
CA LEU A 98 17.58 12.17 2.11
C LEU A 98 16.19 11.54 1.96
N TRP A 99 16.02 10.36 2.53
CA TRP A 99 14.76 9.64 2.50
C TRP A 99 14.31 9.21 3.89
N GLU A 100 13.04 9.46 4.19
CA GLU A 100 12.39 8.77 5.29
C GLU A 100 11.99 7.37 4.85
N VAL A 101 12.40 6.35 5.62
CA VAL A 101 12.20 4.95 5.27
C VAL A 101 11.75 4.12 6.46
N LEU A 102 11.03 3.03 6.20
CA LEU A 102 10.89 1.94 7.16
C LEU A 102 11.96 0.87 6.85
N VAL A 103 12.46 0.22 7.88
CA VAL A 103 13.46 -0.84 7.74
C VAL A 103 13.04 -2.10 8.50
N LYS A 104 13.35 -3.26 7.94
CA LYS A 104 13.09 -4.55 8.60
C LYS A 104 14.30 -5.47 8.47
N PRO A 105 14.82 -5.99 9.61
CA PRO A 105 14.38 -5.82 10.99
C PRO A 105 14.90 -4.49 11.61
N ALA A 106 13.99 -3.67 12.14
CA ALA A 106 14.33 -2.33 12.66
C ALA A 106 15.38 -2.35 13.78
N ARG A 107 15.36 -3.37 14.65
CA ARG A 107 16.32 -3.51 15.79
C ARG A 107 17.76 -3.67 15.35
N LYS A 108 18.01 -4.19 14.14
CA LYS A 108 19.35 -4.44 13.60
C LYS A 108 19.90 -3.25 12.80
N VAL A 109 19.07 -2.25 12.51
CA VAL A 109 19.42 -1.09 11.70
C VAL A 109 19.46 0.15 12.61
N ARG A 110 20.67 0.61 12.92
CA ARG A 110 20.95 1.73 13.82
C ARG A 110 21.63 2.86 13.07
N ILE A 111 21.58 4.06 13.64
CA ILE A 111 22.35 5.22 13.15
C ILE A 111 23.82 4.83 13.00
N GLY A 112 24.44 5.27 11.91
CA GLY A 112 25.83 4.94 11.53
C GLY A 112 25.98 3.60 10.80
N ASN A 113 24.89 2.85 10.54
CA ASN A 113 24.99 1.65 9.70
C ASN A 113 24.93 2.04 8.23
N LYS A 114 25.79 1.42 7.43
CA LYS A 114 25.74 1.44 5.99
C LYS A 114 24.93 0.25 5.47
N LEU A 115 24.01 0.52 4.55
CA LEU A 115 23.15 -0.46 3.89
C LEU A 115 23.51 -0.51 2.41
N ILE A 116 23.98 -1.65 1.94
CA ILE A 116 24.47 -1.85 0.57
C ILE A 116 23.34 -2.48 -0.24
N LEU A 117 22.86 -1.79 -1.26
CA LEU A 117 21.80 -2.25 -2.16
C LEU A 117 22.39 -2.94 -3.39
N SER A 118 23.48 -2.39 -3.93
CA SER A 118 24.24 -2.98 -5.05
C SER A 118 25.70 -2.54 -4.97
N LYS A 119 26.52 -2.96 -5.94
CA LYS A 119 27.94 -2.59 -6.01
C LYS A 119 28.18 -1.07 -5.92
N ASP A 120 27.32 -0.29 -6.56
CA ASP A 120 27.48 1.16 -6.69
C ASP A 120 26.37 1.97 -5.99
N LEU A 121 25.49 1.27 -5.23
CA LEU A 121 24.37 1.91 -4.54
C LEU A 121 24.32 1.49 -3.08
N PHE A 122 24.46 2.45 -2.21
CA PHE A 122 24.36 2.28 -0.76
C PHE A 122 23.69 3.50 -0.11
N CYS A 123 23.26 3.36 1.11
CA CYS A 123 22.83 4.49 1.94
C CYS A 123 23.36 4.33 3.37
N ASP A 124 23.51 5.44 4.04
CA ASP A 124 23.89 5.53 5.45
C ASP A 124 22.68 5.86 6.29
N VAL A 125 22.51 5.19 7.41
CA VAL A 125 21.44 5.49 8.37
C VAL A 125 21.92 6.65 9.23
N ILE A 126 21.31 7.82 9.03
CA ILE A 126 21.76 9.06 9.67
C ILE A 126 20.91 9.46 10.88
N ASP A 127 19.61 9.08 10.90
CA ASP A 127 18.73 9.41 12.01
C ASP A 127 17.57 8.41 12.15
N ASN A 128 16.84 8.52 13.26
CA ASN A 128 15.58 7.83 13.51
C ASN A 128 14.42 8.81 13.40
N THR A 129 13.27 8.34 12.89
CA THR A 129 12.06 9.15 12.90
C THR A 129 11.23 8.88 14.16
N VAL A 130 10.39 9.83 14.55
CA VAL A 130 9.45 9.70 15.68
C VAL A 130 8.50 8.52 15.48
N SER A 131 8.16 8.21 14.23
CA SER A 131 7.31 7.08 13.84
C SER A 131 8.00 5.71 13.92
N GLY A 132 9.30 5.65 14.31
CA GLY A 132 10.08 4.41 14.36
C GLY A 132 10.75 4.03 13.04
N GLY A 133 10.68 4.89 12.03
CA GLY A 133 11.44 4.79 10.78
C GLY A 133 12.89 5.18 10.91
N ARG A 134 13.55 5.39 9.78
CA ARG A 134 14.93 5.88 9.65
C ARG A 134 14.99 7.00 8.64
N VAL A 135 16.00 7.83 8.77
CA VAL A 135 16.45 8.74 7.71
C VAL A 135 17.74 8.17 7.13
N VAL A 136 17.77 8.01 5.82
CA VAL A 136 18.91 7.48 5.07
C VAL A 136 19.30 8.42 3.96
#